data_b5d12c68fcee1d22b65af605109f6c1a
#
_entry.id   b5d12c68fcee1d22b65af605109f6c1a
#
_cell.length_a   1.000
_cell.length_b   1.000
_cell.length_c   1.000
_cell.angle_alpha   90.00
_cell.angle_beta   90.00
_cell.angle_gamma   90.00
#
_symmetry.space_group_name_H-M   'P 1'
#
loop_
_entity.id
_entity.type
_entity.pdbx_description
1 polymer ?
#
loop_
_entity_poly.entity_id
_entity_poly.type
_entity_poly.pdbx_seq_one_letter_code
_entity_poly.pdbx_strand_id
1 'polypeptide(L)'
;MKNLGLFCLLLSCIGITSCKNNQSEKVEEAAEIEVEQAMDVSCYRAIYEQDTVDIKMNTDKNGEISGDMVMKVMDMPIKDGEIVGEYRGDTLFVSYTFVQGGYTKKTYKNPMAFLKKGDQLILGNGKIETTMGATYFVKDSPIDFEKVKYKFSKVDCDTK
;
A
#
# COMPACT_ATOMS: atom_id res chain seq x y z
N MET A 1 49.82 24.84 39.65
CA MET A 1 49.86 26.28 39.91
C MET A 1 48.46 26.81 39.56
N LYS A 2 47.61 26.98 40.63
CA LYS A 2 47.21 28.31 41.15
C LYS A 2 46.41 29.08 40.06
N ASN A 3 45.20 29.57 40.25
CA ASN A 3 44.38 30.08 41.37
C ASN A 3 42.91 30.06 40.92
N LEU A 4 41.91 29.71 41.62
CA LEU A 4 41.26 30.36 42.77
C LEU A 4 40.69 31.76 42.52
N GLY A 5 39.38 31.89 42.61
CA GLY A 5 38.62 33.15 42.63
C GLY A 5 37.16 32.84 42.34
N LEU A 6 36.35 32.46 43.16
CA LEU A 6 35.62 32.91 44.35
C LEU A 6 35.05 34.32 44.25
N PHE A 7 33.76 34.45 44.57
CA PHE A 7 32.93 35.63 44.87
C PHE A 7 31.88 35.97 43.79
N CYS A 8 30.67 36.18 44.02
CA CYS A 8 29.79 36.42 45.18
C CYS A 8 28.33 36.29 44.76
N LEU A 9 27.61 35.64 45.54
CA LEU A 9 26.26 35.88 46.07
C LEU A 9 25.73 37.32 45.81
N LEU A 10 24.50 37.39 45.29
CA LEU A 10 23.48 38.31 45.77
C LEU A 10 22.06 37.77 45.46
N LEU A 11 21.36 37.50 46.54
CA LEU A 11 19.91 37.33 46.65
C LEU A 11 19.19 38.60 46.17
N SER A 12 18.09 38.43 45.43
CA SER A 12 16.93 39.34 45.60
C SER A 12 15.66 38.56 45.29
N CYS A 13 14.93 38.27 46.32
CA CYS A 13 13.52 37.90 46.34
C CYS A 13 12.62 39.08 45.97
N ILE A 14 11.33 38.77 45.79
CA ILE A 14 10.14 39.63 45.67
C ILE A 14 9.67 39.71 44.22
N GLY A 15 8.49 39.25 43.86
CA GLY A 15 7.19 39.34 44.44
C GLY A 15 6.18 38.53 43.69
N ILE A 16 5.41 37.86 44.44
CA ILE A 16 4.17 37.23 44.06
C ILE A 16 3.09 38.29 43.86
N THR A 17 2.60 38.45 42.65
CA THR A 17 1.25 39.03 42.45
C THR A 17 0.42 38.04 41.68
N SER A 18 -0.40 37.34 42.40
CA SER A 18 -1.58 36.64 41.97
C SER A 18 -2.53 37.65 41.31
N CYS A 19 -2.75 37.52 40.02
CA CYS A 19 -3.92 38.05 39.36
C CYS A 19 -4.68 36.89 38.70
N LYS A 20 -5.73 36.52 39.40
CA LYS A 20 -6.80 35.67 38.95
C LYS A 20 -7.57 36.45 37.89
N ASN A 21 -7.42 36.09 36.63
CA ASN A 21 -8.35 36.56 35.61
C ASN A 21 -8.80 35.35 34.80
N ASN A 22 -10.03 34.97 35.00
CA ASN A 22 -10.73 34.01 34.17
C ASN A 22 -10.89 34.61 32.78
N GLN A 23 -10.05 34.13 31.85
CA GLN A 23 -10.36 34.21 30.44
C GLN A 23 -10.13 32.83 29.87
N SER A 24 -11.25 32.22 29.52
CA SER A 24 -11.27 30.99 28.73
C SER A 24 -10.52 31.25 27.41
N GLU A 25 -9.26 30.92 27.37
CA GLU A 25 -8.62 30.67 26.10
C GLU A 25 -9.14 29.34 25.60
N LYS A 26 -10.08 29.47 24.69
CA LYS A 26 -10.50 28.41 23.78
C LYS A 26 -9.27 28.03 22.99
N VAL A 27 -8.61 26.96 23.41
CA VAL A 27 -7.64 26.27 22.56
C VAL A 27 -8.46 25.83 21.36
N GLU A 28 -8.34 26.53 20.26
CA GLU A 28 -8.69 26.04 18.94
C GLU A 28 -7.73 24.88 18.67
N GLU A 29 -8.22 23.70 19.02
CA GLU A 29 -7.69 22.45 18.50
C GLU A 29 -7.81 22.58 16.98
N ALA A 30 -6.68 22.88 16.34
CA ALA A 30 -6.58 22.83 14.90
C ALA A 30 -6.92 21.39 14.51
N ALA A 31 -8.16 21.18 14.12
CA ALA A 31 -8.57 19.97 13.45
C ALA A 31 -7.64 19.86 12.24
N GLU A 32 -6.69 18.96 12.34
CA GLU A 32 -5.92 18.48 11.22
C GLU A 32 -6.97 17.90 10.26
N ILE A 33 -7.33 18.67 9.26
CA ILE A 33 -8.20 18.22 8.17
C ILE A 33 -7.35 17.19 7.46
N GLU A 34 -7.52 15.93 7.81
CA GLU A 34 -7.11 14.82 6.97
C GLU A 34 -7.81 15.06 5.63
N VAL A 35 -7.09 15.62 4.69
CA VAL A 35 -7.54 15.73 3.30
C VAL A 35 -7.66 14.30 2.82
N GLU A 36 -8.88 13.77 2.89
CA GLU A 36 -9.26 12.49 2.32
C GLU A 36 -8.82 12.53 0.85
N GLN A 37 -7.71 11.87 0.57
CA GLN A 37 -7.13 11.87 -0.77
C GLN A 37 -8.13 11.13 -1.65
N ALA A 38 -8.74 11.87 -2.59
CA ALA A 38 -9.67 11.29 -3.54
C ALA A 38 -8.96 10.13 -4.27
N MET A 39 -9.34 8.90 -3.93
CA MET A 39 -8.86 7.67 -4.55
C MET A 39 -9.91 7.18 -5.53
N ASP A 40 -9.49 6.86 -6.75
CA ASP A 40 -10.34 6.13 -7.68
C ASP A 40 -10.28 4.64 -7.33
N VAL A 41 -11.46 4.07 -7.03
CA VAL A 41 -11.59 2.65 -6.66
C VAL A 41 -12.16 1.88 -7.85
N SER A 42 -11.47 0.84 -8.26
CA SER A 42 -11.88 -0.03 -9.34
C SER A 42 -11.78 -1.49 -8.96
N CYS A 43 -12.81 -2.29 -9.30
CA CYS A 43 -12.83 -3.71 -8.99
C CYS A 43 -12.83 -4.54 -10.28
N TYR A 44 -12.08 -5.64 -10.24
CA TYR A 44 -11.90 -6.52 -11.37
C TYR A 44 -12.03 -7.99 -10.94
N ARG A 45 -12.58 -8.81 -11.82
CA ARG A 45 -12.69 -10.25 -11.63
C ARG A 45 -12.26 -11.00 -12.88
N ALA A 46 -11.44 -12.03 -12.68
CA ALA A 46 -11.14 -13.04 -13.69
C ALA A 46 -11.71 -14.38 -13.27
N ILE A 47 -12.31 -15.09 -14.20
CA ILE A 47 -12.77 -16.47 -14.04
C ILE A 47 -12.10 -17.31 -15.13
N TYR A 48 -11.48 -18.40 -14.75
CA TYR A 48 -10.92 -19.38 -15.66
C TYR A 48 -11.26 -20.79 -15.14
N GLU A 49 -12.15 -21.49 -15.83
CA GLU A 49 -12.73 -22.77 -15.38
C GLU A 49 -13.33 -22.64 -13.97
N GLN A 50 -12.71 -23.23 -12.94
CA GLN A 50 -13.13 -23.13 -11.54
C GLN A 50 -12.31 -22.10 -10.74
N ASP A 51 -11.29 -21.50 -11.37
CA ASP A 51 -10.48 -20.49 -10.73
C ASP A 51 -11.19 -19.15 -10.73
N THR A 52 -11.05 -18.42 -9.63
CA THR A 52 -11.52 -17.04 -9.50
C THR A 52 -10.43 -16.17 -8.92
N VAL A 53 -10.21 -15.02 -9.54
CA VAL A 53 -9.28 -14.01 -9.02
C VAL A 53 -10.00 -12.68 -8.95
N ASP A 54 -10.05 -12.10 -7.76
CA ASP A 54 -10.67 -10.81 -7.48
C ASP A 54 -9.59 -9.78 -7.14
N ILE A 55 -9.73 -8.57 -7.68
CA ILE A 55 -8.88 -7.42 -7.38
C ILE A 55 -9.76 -6.23 -7.01
N LYS A 56 -9.47 -5.59 -5.87
CA LYS A 56 -9.93 -4.25 -5.53
C LYS A 56 -8.73 -3.32 -5.57
N MET A 57 -8.77 -2.31 -6.42
CA MET A 57 -7.63 -1.46 -6.72
C MET A 57 -7.98 0.00 -6.44
N ASN A 58 -7.13 0.66 -5.68
CA ASN A 58 -7.18 2.07 -5.37
C ASN A 58 -6.07 2.77 -6.16
N THR A 59 -6.42 3.84 -6.84
CA THR A 59 -5.48 4.70 -7.56
C THR A 59 -5.44 6.06 -6.87
N ASP A 60 -4.28 6.49 -6.42
CA ASP A 60 -4.11 7.81 -5.84
C ASP A 60 -3.94 8.89 -6.92
N LYS A 61 -3.88 10.15 -6.50
CA LYS A 61 -3.69 11.31 -7.41
C LYS A 61 -2.34 11.32 -8.14
N ASN A 62 -1.36 10.56 -7.67
CA ASN A 62 -0.04 10.44 -8.30
C ASN A 62 0.00 9.25 -9.29
N GLY A 63 -1.08 8.46 -9.34
CA GLY A 63 -1.16 7.25 -10.16
C GLY A 63 -0.54 6.02 -9.50
N GLU A 64 -0.22 6.10 -8.20
CA GLU A 64 0.20 4.94 -7.45
C GLU A 64 -0.98 4.01 -7.18
N ILE A 65 -0.73 2.72 -7.30
CA ILE A 65 -1.73 1.67 -7.14
C ILE A 65 -1.48 0.96 -5.82
N SER A 66 -2.55 0.82 -5.05
CA SER A 66 -2.64 -0.08 -3.91
C SER A 66 -3.96 -0.85 -3.94
N GLY A 67 -4.07 -1.94 -3.21
CA GLY A 67 -5.33 -2.67 -3.14
C GLY A 67 -5.19 -4.09 -2.67
N ASP A 68 -6.30 -4.82 -2.78
CA ASP A 68 -6.41 -6.20 -2.33
C ASP A 68 -6.55 -7.15 -3.51
N MET A 69 -5.97 -8.33 -3.42
CA MET A 69 -6.16 -9.39 -4.40
C MET A 69 -6.34 -10.74 -3.72
N VAL A 70 -7.39 -11.44 -4.12
CA VAL A 70 -7.68 -12.80 -3.66
C VAL A 70 -7.67 -13.75 -4.84
N MET A 71 -6.86 -14.81 -4.76
CA MET A 71 -6.82 -15.87 -5.78
C MET A 71 -7.33 -17.18 -5.19
N LYS A 72 -8.40 -17.68 -5.77
CA LYS A 72 -8.98 -19.00 -5.50
C LYS A 72 -8.73 -19.87 -6.72
N VAL A 73 -7.73 -20.72 -6.64
CA VAL A 73 -7.35 -21.66 -7.71
C VAL A 73 -7.76 -23.07 -7.27
N MET A 74 -8.37 -23.82 -8.16
CA MET A 74 -8.84 -25.18 -7.87
C MET A 74 -7.68 -26.03 -7.30
N ASP A 75 -7.97 -26.78 -6.25
CA ASP A 75 -7.03 -27.66 -5.53
C ASP A 75 -5.80 -26.95 -4.93
N MET A 76 -5.82 -25.63 -4.87
CA MET A 76 -4.73 -24.85 -4.26
C MET A 76 -5.24 -24.06 -3.03
N PRO A 77 -4.41 -23.85 -2.01
CA PRO A 77 -4.77 -22.95 -0.93
C PRO A 77 -5.03 -21.53 -1.45
N ILE A 78 -6.07 -20.90 -0.89
CA ILE A 78 -6.42 -19.51 -1.22
C ILE A 78 -5.22 -18.62 -0.92
N LYS A 79 -4.90 -17.73 -1.85
CA LYS A 79 -3.93 -16.66 -1.65
C LYS A 79 -4.71 -15.38 -1.44
N ASP A 80 -4.46 -14.73 -0.32
CA ASP A 80 -5.11 -13.49 0.09
C ASP A 80 -4.05 -12.46 0.49
N GLY A 81 -4.11 -11.26 -0.07
CA GLY A 81 -3.09 -10.28 0.16
C GLY A 81 -3.25 -8.98 -0.61
N GLU A 82 -2.22 -8.16 -0.52
CA GLU A 82 -2.19 -6.80 -1.00
C GLU A 82 -1.35 -6.67 -2.27
N ILE A 83 -1.76 -5.75 -3.14
CA ILE A 83 -1.00 -5.32 -4.31
C ILE A 83 -0.56 -3.87 -4.13
N VAL A 84 0.68 -3.58 -4.52
CA VAL A 84 1.21 -2.21 -4.60
C VAL A 84 2.03 -2.08 -5.87
N GLY A 85 1.85 -0.97 -6.61
CA GLY A 85 2.58 -0.78 -7.85
C GLY A 85 2.24 0.49 -8.62
N GLU A 86 2.60 0.49 -9.88
CA GLU A 86 2.47 1.64 -10.76
C GLU A 86 2.25 1.22 -12.23
N TYR A 87 1.65 2.09 -13.01
CA TYR A 87 1.58 1.94 -14.45
C TYR A 87 2.89 2.41 -15.11
N ARG A 88 3.37 1.61 -16.06
CA ARG A 88 4.44 1.97 -17.00
C ARG A 88 3.89 1.81 -18.41
N GLY A 89 3.45 2.91 -19.00
CA GLY A 89 2.67 2.89 -20.21
C GLY A 89 1.29 2.26 -19.98
N ASP A 90 0.96 1.25 -20.75
CA ASP A 90 -0.28 0.47 -20.66
C ASP A 90 -0.20 -0.73 -19.69
N THR A 91 0.95 -0.96 -19.10
CA THR A 91 1.21 -2.12 -18.25
C THR A 91 1.34 -1.70 -16.79
N LEU A 92 0.49 -2.27 -15.94
CA LEU A 92 0.55 -2.15 -14.48
C LEU A 92 1.50 -3.21 -13.92
N PHE A 93 2.57 -2.76 -13.27
CA PHE A 93 3.49 -3.61 -12.54
C PHE A 93 3.19 -3.52 -11.05
N VAL A 94 2.92 -4.64 -10.42
CA VAL A 94 2.65 -4.70 -8.98
C VAL A 94 3.49 -5.75 -8.28
N SER A 95 3.66 -5.53 -7.00
CA SER A 95 4.14 -6.50 -6.06
C SER A 95 2.94 -7.05 -5.30
N TYR A 96 2.68 -8.34 -5.39
CA TYR A 96 1.63 -9.04 -4.65
C TYR A 96 2.23 -9.69 -3.41
N THR A 97 1.87 -9.17 -2.23
CA THR A 97 2.28 -9.72 -0.94
C THR A 97 1.10 -10.44 -0.31
N PHE A 98 1.20 -11.74 -0.10
CA PHE A 98 0.06 -12.57 0.30
C PHE A 98 0.40 -13.61 1.35
N VAL A 99 -0.63 -14.08 2.05
CA VAL A 99 -0.63 -15.31 2.84
C VAL A 99 -1.31 -16.43 2.05
N GLN A 100 -1.02 -17.68 2.40
CA GLN A 100 -1.53 -18.83 1.68
C GLN A 100 -2.24 -19.80 2.64
N GLY A 101 -3.55 -20.00 2.42
CA GLY A 101 -4.39 -20.84 3.26
C GLY A 101 -4.41 -20.39 4.71
N GLY A 102 -4.37 -21.32 5.66
CA GLY A 102 -4.35 -21.03 7.10
C GLY A 102 -2.98 -20.59 7.65
N TYR A 103 -1.95 -20.52 6.85
CA TYR A 103 -0.60 -20.15 7.28
C TYR A 103 -0.37 -18.64 7.24
N THR A 104 -0.98 -17.92 8.17
CA THR A 104 -0.87 -16.45 8.25
C THR A 104 0.49 -15.94 8.74
N LYS A 105 1.35 -16.84 9.27
CA LYS A 105 2.69 -16.47 9.79
C LYS A 105 3.76 -16.30 8.70
N LYS A 106 3.50 -16.77 7.49
CA LYS A 106 4.45 -16.68 6.37
C LYS A 106 3.81 -15.89 5.24
N THR A 107 4.44 -14.80 4.87
CA THR A 107 4.09 -14.01 3.70
C THR A 107 4.97 -14.37 2.51
N TYR A 108 4.38 -14.29 1.34
CA TYR A 108 5.05 -14.46 0.06
C TYR A 108 4.93 -13.16 -0.72
N LYS A 109 5.90 -12.89 -1.58
CA LYS A 109 5.89 -11.69 -2.41
C LYS A 109 6.27 -12.04 -3.84
N ASN A 110 5.37 -11.80 -4.78
CA ASN A 110 5.56 -12.07 -6.19
C ASN A 110 5.35 -10.81 -7.03
N PRO A 111 6.18 -10.56 -8.05
CA PRO A 111 5.91 -9.54 -9.05
C PRO A 111 4.79 -10.02 -9.97
N MET A 112 3.91 -9.12 -10.37
CA MET A 112 2.87 -9.37 -11.36
C MET A 112 2.81 -8.20 -12.33
N ALA A 113 2.39 -8.48 -13.57
CA ALA A 113 2.21 -7.48 -14.61
C ALA A 113 0.84 -7.66 -15.27
N PHE A 114 0.08 -6.57 -15.38
CA PHE A 114 -1.24 -6.56 -16.01
C PHE A 114 -1.23 -5.57 -17.16
N LEU A 115 -1.49 -6.06 -18.37
CA LEU A 115 -1.73 -5.19 -19.53
C LEU A 115 -3.15 -4.63 -19.45
N LYS A 116 -3.30 -3.31 -19.49
CA LYS A 116 -4.59 -2.65 -19.57
C LYS A 116 -5.02 -2.57 -21.03
N LYS A 117 -6.19 -3.12 -21.34
CA LYS A 117 -6.78 -3.09 -22.68
C LYS A 117 -8.25 -2.66 -22.58
N GLY A 118 -8.50 -1.37 -22.74
CA GLY A 118 -9.81 -0.79 -22.43
C GLY A 118 -10.17 -0.96 -20.97
N ASP A 119 -11.32 -1.58 -20.69
CA ASP A 119 -11.77 -1.87 -19.32
C ASP A 119 -11.30 -3.25 -18.80
N GLN A 120 -10.38 -3.90 -19.49
CA GLN A 120 -9.83 -5.18 -19.08
C GLN A 120 -8.40 -5.05 -18.57
N LEU A 121 -8.05 -5.94 -17.64
CA LEU A 121 -6.69 -6.22 -17.24
C LEU A 121 -6.33 -7.65 -17.66
N ILE A 122 -5.16 -7.84 -18.24
CA ILE A 122 -4.67 -9.14 -18.71
C ILE A 122 -3.43 -9.49 -17.90
N LEU A 123 -3.50 -10.54 -17.07
CA LEU A 123 -2.35 -10.98 -16.29
C LEU A 123 -1.33 -11.67 -17.20
N GLY A 124 -0.16 -11.06 -17.32
CA GLY A 124 0.92 -11.55 -18.16
C GLY A 124 1.71 -12.71 -17.54
N ASN A 125 2.25 -13.56 -18.41
CA ASN A 125 3.17 -14.64 -18.05
C ASN A 125 4.61 -14.16 -18.26
N GLY A 126 5.26 -13.72 -17.19
CA GLY A 126 6.68 -13.33 -17.19
C GLY A 126 7.54 -14.36 -16.50
N LYS A 127 8.78 -14.50 -16.98
CA LYS A 127 9.77 -15.32 -16.28
C LYS A 127 10.20 -14.60 -15.01
N ILE A 128 10.10 -15.29 -13.87
CA ILE A 128 10.51 -14.75 -12.56
C ILE A 128 11.69 -15.53 -12.01
N GLU A 129 12.52 -14.87 -11.23
CA GLU A 129 13.60 -15.49 -10.46
C GLU A 129 13.62 -14.94 -9.03
N THR A 130 14.19 -15.73 -8.12
CA THR A 130 14.32 -15.36 -6.71
C THR A 130 15.81 -15.35 -6.34
N THR A 131 16.28 -14.21 -5.86
CA THR A 131 17.64 -14.05 -5.36
C THR A 131 17.62 -13.33 -4.02
N MET A 132 18.34 -13.87 -3.04
CA MET A 132 18.41 -13.31 -1.68
C MET A 132 17.03 -13.08 -1.04
N GLY A 133 16.03 -13.92 -1.35
CA GLY A 133 14.67 -13.81 -0.82
C GLY A 133 13.76 -12.80 -1.53
N ALA A 134 14.27 -12.07 -2.52
CA ALA A 134 13.46 -11.19 -3.38
C ALA A 134 13.12 -11.90 -4.69
N THR A 135 11.85 -11.80 -5.11
CA THR A 135 11.35 -12.34 -6.37
C THR A 135 11.08 -11.19 -7.34
N TYR A 136 11.56 -11.30 -8.57
CA TYR A 136 11.46 -10.26 -9.60
C TYR A 136 11.35 -10.88 -10.99
N PHE A 137 10.86 -10.09 -11.97
CA PHE A 137 10.89 -10.50 -13.36
C PHE A 137 12.34 -10.53 -13.87
N VAL A 138 12.66 -11.57 -14.63
CA VAL A 138 13.97 -11.67 -15.26
C VAL A 138 14.15 -10.50 -16.23
N LYS A 139 15.24 -9.77 -16.06
CA LYS A 139 15.58 -8.63 -16.90
C LYS A 139 15.65 -9.06 -18.37
N ASP A 140 15.15 -8.21 -19.26
CA ASP A 140 15.14 -8.42 -20.71
C ASP A 140 14.39 -9.68 -21.18
N SER A 141 13.61 -10.33 -20.29
CA SER A 141 12.69 -11.40 -20.65
C SER A 141 11.31 -10.83 -20.95
N PRO A 142 10.72 -11.11 -22.12
CA PRO A 142 9.41 -10.61 -22.46
C PRO A 142 8.33 -11.19 -21.56
N ILE A 143 7.29 -10.39 -21.31
CA ILE A 143 6.07 -10.85 -20.63
C ILE A 143 5.04 -11.15 -21.72
N ASP A 144 4.54 -12.38 -21.73
CA ASP A 144 3.50 -12.81 -22.68
C ASP A 144 2.11 -12.43 -22.14
N PHE A 145 1.38 -11.62 -22.88
CA PHE A 145 0.00 -11.23 -22.60
C PHE A 145 -1.01 -11.90 -23.56
N GLU A 146 -0.58 -12.76 -24.46
CA GLU A 146 -1.45 -13.43 -25.41
C GLU A 146 -1.91 -14.79 -24.91
N LYS A 147 -0.94 -15.64 -24.47
CA LYS A 147 -1.21 -16.98 -23.96
C LYS A 147 -1.38 -16.98 -22.46
N VAL A 148 -2.48 -16.42 -21.99
CA VAL A 148 -2.76 -16.17 -20.56
C VAL A 148 -4.03 -16.88 -20.10
N LYS A 149 -4.07 -17.24 -18.81
CA LYS A 149 -5.25 -17.79 -18.16
C LYS A 149 -6.24 -16.70 -17.75
N TYR A 150 -5.74 -15.64 -17.11
CA TYR A 150 -6.57 -14.68 -16.40
C TYR A 150 -6.71 -13.38 -17.19
N LYS A 151 -7.94 -13.15 -17.65
CA LYS A 151 -8.38 -11.87 -18.22
C LYS A 151 -9.46 -11.32 -17.32
N PHE A 152 -9.23 -10.17 -16.76
CA PHE A 152 -10.09 -9.54 -15.78
C PHE A 152 -11.05 -8.58 -16.48
N SER A 153 -12.31 -8.66 -16.12
CA SER A 153 -13.32 -7.68 -16.48
C SER A 153 -13.59 -6.78 -15.27
N LYS A 154 -13.90 -5.51 -15.54
CA LYS A 154 -14.34 -4.58 -14.51
C LYS A 154 -15.68 -5.05 -13.94
N VAL A 155 -15.84 -4.98 -12.62
CA VAL A 155 -17.06 -5.35 -11.90
C VAL A 155 -17.39 -4.27 -10.87
N ASP A 156 -18.61 -4.29 -10.34
CA ASP A 156 -18.98 -3.42 -9.23
C ASP A 156 -18.23 -3.86 -7.97
N CYS A 157 -17.71 -2.88 -7.21
CA CYS A 157 -16.93 -3.15 -6.01
C CYS A 157 -17.74 -3.75 -4.86
N ASP A 158 -19.05 -3.60 -4.88
CA ASP A 158 -19.97 -4.05 -3.82
C ASP A 158 -20.46 -5.50 -3.99
N THR A 159 -20.11 -6.15 -5.07
CA THR A 159 -20.46 -7.58 -5.30
C THR A 159 -19.56 -8.48 -4.45
N LYS A 160 -20.07 -8.84 -3.26
CA LYS A 160 -19.54 -9.97 -2.46
C LYS A 160 -20.06 -11.31 -2.96
#